data_3dbee7dbfb60e022ce5c6e28fc362675
#
_entry.id   3dbee7dbfb60e022ce5c6e28fc362675
#
_cell.length_a   1.000
_cell.length_b   1.000
_cell.length_c   1.000
_cell.angle_alpha   90.00
_cell.angle_beta   90.00
_cell.angle_gamma   90.00
#
_symmetry.space_group_name_H-M   'P 1'
#
loop_
_entity.id
_entity.type
_entity.pdbx_description
1 polymer ?
#
loop_
_entity_poly.entity_id
_entity_poly.type
_entity_poly.pdbx_seq_one_letter_code
_entity_poly.pdbx_strand_id
1 'polypeptide(L)'
;MSALLEVADLRVEVRGQRIVDGVDLTLERGEALGLAGESGCGKTTTALALMKLLPGGLTQSGAITLRPPGAEEPINVGRRTEAGMQLVRWRHISLVFQGAMNSLDPVKRVEPQISEAIHLHEAKLRPRDVRERVADLLKTVGLTPALGSRYPHQLSGGQRQRVMIALALACNPSLVIADEPTTALDVVMQAQVLKLLERLREDLGLALILISHDLGVLAETCDRIAVMYAGRIVETGPVRSVFDDPQHPYTKRLLDSLPVIGGARGVAVPIPGAPPDPGNPPEGCSFRPRCPYEAERCLAGPELREVRPGQAAACHFAPWSEWPEPGAVPAERETLP
;
A
#
# COMPACT_ATOMS: atom_id res chain seq x y z
N MET A 1 -18.58 -10.92 -7.57
CA MET A 1 -18.90 -9.86 -6.57
C MET A 1 -18.19 -8.61 -7.04
N SER A 2 -18.70 -7.40 -6.81
CA SER A 2 -18.00 -6.16 -7.23
C SER A 2 -16.91 -5.82 -6.22
N ALA A 3 -15.71 -5.45 -6.71
CA ALA A 3 -14.59 -5.03 -5.90
C ALA A 3 -14.97 -3.88 -4.93
N LEU A 4 -14.36 -3.85 -3.73
CA LEU A 4 -14.53 -2.75 -2.78
C LEU A 4 -13.90 -1.47 -3.31
N LEU A 5 -12.69 -1.56 -3.84
CA LEU A 5 -11.94 -0.46 -4.46
C LEU A 5 -11.55 -0.85 -5.87
N GLU A 6 -11.78 0.08 -6.79
CA GLU A 6 -11.35 -0.03 -8.18
C GLU A 6 -10.64 1.27 -8.58
N VAL A 7 -9.42 1.15 -9.03
CA VAL A 7 -8.57 2.24 -9.51
C VAL A 7 -8.25 1.96 -10.98
N ALA A 8 -8.51 2.93 -11.83
CA ALA A 8 -8.27 2.82 -13.26
C ALA A 8 -7.49 4.03 -13.77
N ASP A 9 -6.38 3.76 -14.43
CA ASP A 9 -5.47 4.72 -15.05
C ASP A 9 -5.11 5.90 -14.12
N LEU A 10 -4.81 5.58 -12.85
CA LEU A 10 -4.43 6.60 -11.88
C LEU A 10 -3.09 7.23 -12.27
N ARG A 11 -3.10 8.55 -12.44
CA ARG A 11 -1.90 9.35 -12.67
C ARG A 11 -1.81 10.47 -11.65
N VAL A 12 -0.60 10.73 -11.18
CA VAL A 12 -0.27 11.87 -10.32
C VAL A 12 0.96 12.56 -10.89
N GLU A 13 0.82 13.86 -11.12
CA GLU A 13 1.85 14.68 -11.75
C GLU A 13 2.20 15.89 -10.90
N VAL A 14 3.46 16.30 -10.95
CA VAL A 14 3.96 17.55 -10.40
C VAL A 14 4.84 18.25 -11.45
N ARG A 15 4.51 19.49 -11.80
CA ARG A 15 5.26 20.28 -12.79
C ARG A 15 5.54 19.54 -14.10
N GLY A 16 4.58 18.73 -14.58
CA GLY A 16 4.71 17.91 -15.78
C GLY A 16 5.48 16.59 -15.61
N GLN A 17 5.97 16.29 -14.43
CA GLN A 17 6.64 15.02 -14.12
C GLN A 17 5.64 14.04 -13.52
N ARG A 18 5.59 12.81 -14.03
CA ARG A 18 4.72 11.74 -13.55
C ARG A 18 5.35 10.99 -12.39
N ILE A 19 4.73 11.12 -11.21
CA ILE A 19 5.11 10.35 -10.01
C ILE A 19 4.36 9.02 -9.96
N VAL A 20 3.10 9.02 -10.41
CA VAL A 20 2.28 7.83 -10.61
C VAL A 20 1.78 7.89 -12.05
N ASP A 21 1.90 6.80 -12.80
CA ASP A 21 1.68 6.79 -14.24
C ASP A 21 0.90 5.54 -14.68
N GLY A 22 -0.42 5.66 -14.74
CA GLY A 22 -1.30 4.60 -15.22
C GLY A 22 -1.38 3.40 -14.26
N VAL A 23 -1.64 3.66 -12.98
CA VAL A 23 -1.83 2.59 -11.99
C VAL A 23 -3.26 2.09 -12.02
N ASP A 24 -3.41 0.78 -12.27
CA ASP A 24 -4.65 0.02 -12.14
C ASP A 24 -4.57 -0.89 -10.93
N LEU A 25 -5.55 -0.82 -10.04
CA LEU A 25 -5.64 -1.65 -8.83
C LEU A 25 -7.09 -2.05 -8.57
N THR A 26 -7.28 -3.28 -8.13
CA THR A 26 -8.57 -3.75 -7.58
C THR A 26 -8.33 -4.32 -6.19
N LEU A 27 -9.29 -4.13 -5.30
CA LEU A 27 -9.27 -4.69 -3.96
C LEU A 27 -10.65 -5.23 -3.61
N GLU A 28 -10.72 -6.49 -3.23
CA GLU A 28 -11.95 -7.13 -2.79
C GLU A 28 -12.24 -6.81 -1.32
N ARG A 29 -13.44 -7.12 -0.87
CA ARG A 29 -13.81 -6.97 0.55
C ARG A 29 -13.06 -7.97 1.41
N GLY A 30 -12.49 -7.52 2.52
CA GLY A 30 -11.71 -8.36 3.42
C GLY A 30 -10.36 -8.79 2.87
N GLU A 31 -9.98 -8.38 1.67
CA GLU A 31 -8.69 -8.69 1.05
C GLU A 31 -7.58 -7.79 1.63
N ALA A 32 -6.38 -8.37 1.77
CA ALA A 32 -5.16 -7.63 2.03
C ALA A 32 -4.29 -7.58 0.78
N LEU A 33 -4.06 -6.36 0.26
CA LEU A 33 -3.18 -6.08 -0.88
C LEU A 33 -1.88 -5.43 -0.39
N GLY A 34 -0.76 -6.08 -0.65
CA GLY A 34 0.56 -5.52 -0.44
C GLY A 34 0.98 -4.59 -1.59
N LEU A 35 1.50 -3.41 -1.29
CA LEU A 35 2.11 -2.53 -2.29
C LEU A 35 3.61 -2.43 -2.00
N ALA A 36 4.40 -3.08 -2.84
CA ALA A 36 5.86 -3.20 -2.71
C ALA A 36 6.63 -2.32 -3.69
N GLY A 37 7.89 -2.07 -3.42
CA GLY A 37 8.83 -1.38 -4.31
C GLY A 37 9.83 -0.52 -3.58
N GLU A 38 10.86 -0.06 -4.27
CA GLU A 38 11.89 0.82 -3.72
C GLU A 38 11.34 2.16 -3.22
N SER A 39 12.06 2.83 -2.33
CA SER A 39 11.70 4.18 -1.89
C SER A 39 11.61 5.15 -3.07
N GLY A 40 10.61 6.03 -3.06
CA GLY A 40 10.38 7.00 -4.14
C GLY A 40 9.65 6.46 -5.37
N CYS A 41 9.28 5.16 -5.45
CA CYS A 41 8.57 4.63 -6.61
C CYS A 41 7.08 5.04 -6.74
N GLY A 42 6.52 5.80 -5.78
CA GLY A 42 5.16 6.34 -5.86
C GLY A 42 4.12 5.71 -4.92
N LYS A 43 4.48 4.75 -4.05
CA LYS A 43 3.54 4.04 -3.14
C LYS A 43 2.74 4.98 -2.24
N THR A 44 3.43 5.82 -1.45
CA THR A 44 2.81 6.82 -0.58
C THR A 44 1.97 7.82 -1.37
N THR A 45 2.44 8.23 -2.55
CA THR A 45 1.70 9.13 -3.45
C THR A 45 0.40 8.47 -3.92
N THR A 46 0.43 7.18 -4.26
CA THR A 46 -0.77 6.39 -4.59
C THR A 46 -1.73 6.35 -3.40
N ALA A 47 -1.26 6.04 -2.18
CA ALA A 47 -2.09 6.05 -0.97
C ALA A 47 -2.76 7.42 -0.73
N LEU A 48 -2.00 8.51 -0.85
CA LEU A 48 -2.53 9.86 -0.70
C LEU A 48 -3.55 10.22 -1.80
N ALA A 49 -3.34 9.74 -3.03
CA ALA A 49 -4.29 9.93 -4.12
C ALA A 49 -5.62 9.20 -3.85
N LEU A 50 -5.59 7.97 -3.31
CA LEU A 50 -6.79 7.23 -2.90
C LEU A 50 -7.60 7.97 -1.83
N MET A 51 -6.93 8.73 -0.97
CA MET A 51 -7.53 9.55 0.08
C MET A 51 -7.86 10.97 -0.37
N LYS A 52 -7.47 11.37 -1.59
CA LYS A 52 -7.50 12.76 -2.07
C LYS A 52 -6.81 13.73 -1.08
N LEU A 53 -5.63 13.33 -0.62
CA LEU A 53 -4.78 14.07 0.33
C LEU A 53 -3.43 14.46 -0.30
N LEU A 54 -3.38 14.58 -1.62
CA LEU A 54 -2.15 14.99 -2.30
C LEU A 54 -1.77 16.41 -1.87
N PRO A 55 -0.47 16.66 -1.59
CA PRO A 55 0.04 18.00 -1.32
C PRO A 55 -0.26 18.98 -2.47
N GLY A 56 -0.33 20.27 -2.13
CA GLY A 56 -0.53 21.31 -3.15
C GLY A 56 0.52 21.27 -4.26
N GLY A 57 0.10 21.54 -5.48
CA GLY A 57 0.95 21.49 -6.67
C GLY A 57 0.99 20.15 -7.40
N LEU A 58 0.41 19.09 -6.80
CA LEU A 58 0.20 17.81 -7.50
C LEU A 58 -1.20 17.80 -8.14
N THR A 59 -1.27 17.26 -9.35
CA THR A 59 -2.52 17.02 -10.07
C THR A 59 -2.78 15.53 -10.18
N GLN A 60 -4.06 15.16 -10.09
CA GLN A 60 -4.51 13.77 -10.15
C GLN A 60 -5.49 13.60 -11.30
N SER A 61 -5.35 12.50 -12.06
CA SER A 61 -6.30 12.04 -13.07
C SER A 61 -6.53 10.53 -12.94
N GLY A 62 -7.45 10.00 -13.75
CA GLY A 62 -7.91 8.61 -13.65
C GLY A 62 -9.15 8.47 -12.77
N ALA A 63 -9.61 7.24 -12.61
CA ALA A 63 -10.82 6.94 -11.85
C ALA A 63 -10.49 6.17 -10.57
N ILE A 64 -11.10 6.57 -9.45
CA ILE A 64 -11.04 5.86 -8.16
C ILE A 64 -12.47 5.68 -7.70
N THR A 65 -12.91 4.43 -7.66
CA THR A 65 -14.28 4.06 -7.28
C THR A 65 -14.25 3.18 -6.04
N LEU A 66 -14.92 3.62 -4.98
CA LEU A 66 -15.07 2.89 -3.72
C LEU A 66 -16.53 2.42 -3.58
N ARG A 67 -16.75 1.13 -3.25
CA ARG A 67 -18.08 0.52 -3.05
C ARG A 67 -18.20 -0.04 -1.62
N PRO A 68 -18.32 0.84 -0.61
CA PRO A 68 -18.40 0.39 0.77
C PRO A 68 -19.71 -0.36 1.04
N PRO A 69 -19.72 -1.29 1.99
CA PRO A 69 -20.95 -1.97 2.40
C PRO A 69 -22.02 -0.98 2.83
N GLY A 70 -23.27 -1.22 2.39
CA GLY A 70 -24.42 -0.38 2.75
C GLY A 70 -24.50 0.98 2.04
N ALA A 71 -23.57 1.31 1.15
CA ALA A 71 -23.74 2.48 0.29
C ALA A 71 -24.68 2.16 -0.86
N GLU A 72 -25.64 3.06 -1.13
CA GLU A 72 -26.60 2.91 -2.23
C GLU A 72 -25.91 3.03 -3.60
N GLU A 73 -24.90 3.90 -3.70
CA GLU A 73 -24.16 4.16 -4.94
C GLU A 73 -22.66 4.10 -4.71
N PRO A 74 -21.87 3.75 -5.75
CA PRO A 74 -20.42 3.83 -5.70
C PRO A 74 -19.93 5.26 -5.45
N ILE A 75 -18.87 5.40 -4.67
CA ILE A 75 -18.23 6.67 -4.36
C ILE A 75 -17.09 6.90 -5.37
N ASN A 76 -17.24 7.86 -6.27
CA ASN A 76 -16.14 8.31 -7.13
C ASN A 76 -15.30 9.34 -6.38
N VAL A 77 -14.12 8.93 -5.89
CA VAL A 77 -13.22 9.77 -5.10
C VAL A 77 -12.75 11.00 -5.88
N GLY A 78 -12.38 10.83 -7.15
CA GLY A 78 -11.87 11.91 -8.00
C GLY A 78 -12.85 13.07 -8.17
N ARG A 79 -14.14 12.76 -8.21
CA ARG A 79 -15.23 13.76 -8.41
C ARG A 79 -15.72 14.42 -7.12
N ARG A 80 -15.32 13.94 -5.93
CA ARG A 80 -15.75 14.52 -4.66
C ARG A 80 -15.04 15.83 -4.39
N THR A 81 -15.77 16.82 -3.86
CA THR A 81 -15.19 18.02 -3.25
C THR A 81 -14.49 17.66 -1.93
N GLU A 82 -13.73 18.59 -1.35
CA GLU A 82 -13.12 18.36 -0.04
C GLU A 82 -14.19 18.08 1.04
N ALA A 83 -15.27 18.84 1.06
CA ALA A 83 -16.40 18.60 1.96
C ALA A 83 -17.02 17.20 1.74
N GLY A 84 -17.10 16.74 0.48
CA GLY A 84 -17.55 15.40 0.15
C GLY A 84 -16.57 14.31 0.61
N MET A 85 -15.26 14.56 0.57
CA MET A 85 -14.24 13.63 1.07
C MET A 85 -14.20 13.57 2.59
N GLN A 86 -14.51 14.63 3.31
CA GLN A 86 -14.66 14.61 4.76
C GLN A 86 -15.71 13.58 5.20
N LEU A 87 -16.79 13.38 4.44
CA LEU A 87 -17.80 12.36 4.72
C LEU A 87 -17.36 10.94 4.39
N VAL A 88 -16.31 10.78 3.58
CA VAL A 88 -15.78 9.47 3.14
C VAL A 88 -14.63 9.00 4.03
N ARG A 89 -13.72 9.92 4.38
CA ARG A 89 -12.58 9.60 5.26
C ARG A 89 -13.08 9.16 6.63
N TRP A 90 -12.37 8.24 7.27
CA TRP A 90 -12.73 7.49 8.49
C TRP A 90 -13.99 6.63 8.38
N ARG A 91 -15.02 7.08 7.68
CA ARG A 91 -16.26 6.30 7.57
C ARG A 91 -16.15 5.11 6.61
N HIS A 92 -15.39 5.28 5.53
CA HIS A 92 -15.27 4.25 4.48
C HIS A 92 -13.84 3.89 4.18
N ILE A 93 -12.93 4.84 4.26
CA ILE A 93 -11.50 4.66 4.01
C ILE A 93 -10.69 5.44 5.05
N SER A 94 -9.68 4.82 5.61
CA SER A 94 -8.76 5.44 6.57
C SER A 94 -7.31 5.18 6.18
N LEU A 95 -6.42 6.03 6.68
CA LEU A 95 -4.99 5.96 6.42
C LEU A 95 -4.21 6.01 7.74
N VAL A 96 -3.33 5.03 7.94
CA VAL A 96 -2.26 5.06 8.93
C VAL A 96 -1.00 5.54 8.21
N PHE A 97 -0.56 6.77 8.53
CA PHE A 97 0.56 7.42 7.84
C PHE A 97 1.91 6.82 8.19
N GLN A 98 2.85 6.89 7.26
CA GLN A 98 4.26 6.65 7.52
C GLN A 98 4.76 7.59 8.63
N GLY A 99 5.51 7.05 9.59
CA GLY A 99 5.94 7.84 10.74
C GLY A 99 4.82 8.27 11.69
N ALA A 100 3.77 7.45 11.79
CA ALA A 100 2.58 7.65 12.61
C ALA A 100 2.87 8.11 14.05
N MET A 101 4.08 7.83 14.56
CA MET A 101 4.52 8.28 15.88
C MET A 101 4.55 9.81 16.03
N ASN A 102 4.66 10.55 14.92
CA ASN A 102 4.68 12.02 14.90
C ASN A 102 3.36 12.63 14.43
N SER A 103 2.37 11.80 14.08
CA SER A 103 1.07 12.26 13.54
C SER A 103 0.06 12.59 14.63
N LEU A 104 0.31 12.16 15.89
CA LEU A 104 -0.50 12.57 17.02
C LEU A 104 -0.08 13.97 17.48
N ASP A 105 -1.07 14.81 17.78
CA ASP A 105 -0.84 16.13 18.35
C ASP A 105 -0.20 15.98 19.75
N PRO A 106 1.07 16.42 19.95
CA PRO A 106 1.80 16.17 21.18
C PRO A 106 1.24 16.89 22.41
N VAL A 107 0.45 17.95 22.21
CA VAL A 107 -0.14 18.75 23.28
C VAL A 107 -1.60 18.38 23.59
N LYS A 108 -2.18 17.42 22.86
CA LYS A 108 -3.49 16.84 23.14
C LYS A 108 -3.36 15.43 23.71
N ARG A 109 -4.26 15.05 24.60
CA ARG A 109 -4.37 13.67 25.10
C ARG A 109 -4.89 12.75 23.98
N VAL A 110 -4.71 11.44 24.15
CA VAL A 110 -5.13 10.42 23.16
C VAL A 110 -6.65 10.41 22.95
N GLU A 111 -7.45 10.39 24.03
CA GLU A 111 -8.91 10.30 23.94
C GLU A 111 -9.54 11.43 23.12
N PRO A 112 -9.22 12.72 23.34
CA PRO A 112 -9.73 13.81 22.49
C PRO A 112 -9.44 13.64 21.01
N GLN A 113 -8.28 13.13 20.64
CA GLN A 113 -7.88 12.96 19.23
C GLN A 113 -8.70 11.86 18.54
N ILE A 114 -8.96 10.73 19.22
CA ILE A 114 -9.85 9.68 18.68
C ILE A 114 -11.30 10.17 18.67
N SER A 115 -11.73 10.88 19.72
CA SER A 115 -13.09 11.41 19.83
C SER A 115 -13.42 12.43 18.75
N GLU A 116 -12.43 13.21 18.29
CA GLU A 116 -12.61 14.21 17.24
C GLU A 116 -13.09 13.55 15.92
N ALA A 117 -12.49 12.43 15.53
CA ALA A 117 -12.92 11.66 14.36
C ALA A 117 -14.35 11.12 14.51
N ILE A 118 -14.70 10.63 15.70
CA ILE A 118 -16.06 10.13 15.97
C ILE A 118 -17.07 11.28 15.91
N HIS A 119 -16.79 12.41 16.55
CA HIS A 119 -17.72 13.57 16.56
C HIS A 119 -17.94 14.15 15.16
N LEU A 120 -16.91 14.12 14.29
CA LEU A 120 -17.04 14.61 12.92
C LEU A 120 -18.10 13.84 12.12
N HIS A 121 -18.23 12.54 12.36
CA HIS A 121 -19.12 11.65 11.61
C HIS A 121 -20.43 11.33 12.35
N GLU A 122 -20.41 11.39 13.66
CA GLU A 122 -21.52 10.97 14.54
C GLU A 122 -21.81 12.05 15.58
N ALA A 123 -22.06 13.27 15.12
CA ALA A 123 -22.26 14.47 15.96
C ALA A 123 -23.43 14.35 16.97
N LYS A 124 -24.33 13.39 16.78
CA LYS A 124 -25.49 13.15 17.69
C LYS A 124 -25.15 12.23 18.87
N LEU A 125 -23.98 11.60 18.88
CA LEU A 125 -23.59 10.73 20.01
C LEU A 125 -23.37 11.56 21.28
N ARG A 126 -23.87 11.02 22.41
CA ARG A 126 -23.65 11.64 23.71
C ARG A 126 -22.18 11.51 24.10
N PRO A 127 -21.61 12.47 24.84
CA PRO A 127 -20.21 12.43 25.27
C PRO A 127 -19.81 11.15 26.02
N ARG A 128 -20.76 10.52 26.74
CA ARG A 128 -20.54 9.25 27.40
C ARG A 128 -20.32 8.12 26.40
N ASP A 129 -21.18 8.03 25.38
CA ASP A 129 -21.13 6.96 24.37
C ASP A 129 -19.84 7.06 23.55
N VAL A 130 -19.37 8.28 23.25
CA VAL A 130 -18.08 8.52 22.60
C VAL A 130 -16.92 8.03 23.46
N ARG A 131 -16.91 8.34 24.76
CA ARG A 131 -15.86 7.84 25.67
C ARG A 131 -15.84 6.33 25.79
N GLU A 132 -17.01 5.69 25.87
CA GLU A 132 -17.13 4.22 25.88
C GLU A 132 -16.56 3.63 24.58
N ARG A 133 -16.90 4.21 23.41
CA ARG A 133 -16.33 3.79 22.11
C ARG A 133 -14.82 3.98 22.03
N VAL A 134 -14.27 5.07 22.50
CA VAL A 134 -12.80 5.26 22.57
C VAL A 134 -12.15 4.21 23.48
N ALA A 135 -12.75 3.92 24.62
CA ALA A 135 -12.25 2.88 25.52
C ALA A 135 -12.25 1.50 24.85
N ASP A 136 -13.28 1.18 24.07
CA ASP A 136 -13.37 -0.09 23.34
C ASP A 136 -12.38 -0.13 22.17
N LEU A 137 -12.20 0.94 21.42
CA LEU A 137 -11.17 1.05 20.38
C LEU A 137 -9.76 0.80 20.96
N LEU A 138 -9.44 1.40 22.11
CA LEU A 138 -8.16 1.15 22.78
C LEU A 138 -8.00 -0.33 23.16
N LYS A 139 -9.03 -0.97 23.71
CA LYS A 139 -9.01 -2.42 24.02
C LYS A 139 -8.80 -3.26 22.74
N THR A 140 -9.51 -2.91 21.66
CA THR A 140 -9.43 -3.60 20.36
C THR A 140 -8.00 -3.63 19.84
N VAL A 141 -7.23 -2.55 20.04
CA VAL A 141 -5.81 -2.52 19.67
C VAL A 141 -4.87 -3.03 20.78
N GLY A 142 -5.41 -3.65 21.83
CA GLY A 142 -4.64 -4.24 22.92
C GLY A 142 -4.04 -3.21 23.89
N LEU A 143 -4.67 -2.04 24.03
CA LEU A 143 -4.29 -1.00 24.99
C LEU A 143 -5.30 -0.90 26.12
N THR A 144 -4.84 -0.48 27.30
CA THR A 144 -5.75 -0.20 28.41
C THR A 144 -6.47 1.15 28.17
N PRO A 145 -7.78 1.28 28.46
CA PRO A 145 -8.52 2.54 28.31
C PRO A 145 -7.90 3.72 29.07
N ALA A 146 -7.19 3.46 30.19
CA ALA A 146 -6.50 4.48 30.96
C ALA A 146 -5.47 5.29 30.14
N LEU A 147 -4.94 4.72 29.05
CA LEU A 147 -4.02 5.42 28.14
C LEU A 147 -4.70 6.55 27.37
N GLY A 148 -6.02 6.58 27.27
CA GLY A 148 -6.77 7.68 26.69
C GLY A 148 -6.50 9.04 27.36
N SER A 149 -6.21 9.04 28.65
CA SER A 149 -5.87 10.24 29.42
C SER A 149 -4.41 10.70 29.29
N ARG A 150 -3.55 9.91 28.63
CA ARG A 150 -2.12 10.20 28.45
C ARG A 150 -1.87 11.07 27.21
N TYR A 151 -0.74 11.77 27.23
CA TYR A 151 -0.21 12.48 26.08
C TYR A 151 0.67 11.56 25.23
N PRO A 152 0.81 11.80 23.91
CA PRO A 152 1.62 10.97 23.03
C PRO A 152 3.06 10.73 23.50
N HIS A 153 3.71 11.74 24.09
CA HIS A 153 5.08 11.62 24.61
C HIS A 153 5.20 10.70 25.85
N GLN A 154 4.09 10.36 26.51
CA GLN A 154 4.04 9.43 27.63
C GLN A 154 3.85 7.97 27.21
N LEU A 155 3.73 7.70 25.89
CA LEU A 155 3.52 6.39 25.31
C LEU A 155 4.81 5.86 24.68
N SER A 156 5.00 4.54 24.72
CA SER A 156 6.05 3.88 23.92
C SER A 156 5.75 4.00 22.42
N GLY A 157 6.76 3.75 21.57
CA GLY A 157 6.57 3.74 20.10
C GLY A 157 5.45 2.81 19.64
N GLY A 158 5.45 1.57 20.12
CA GLY A 158 4.40 0.61 19.81
C GLY A 158 3.02 0.97 20.35
N GLN A 159 2.94 1.64 21.54
CA GLN A 159 1.68 2.16 22.04
C GLN A 159 1.15 3.30 21.18
N ARG A 160 2.00 4.23 20.73
CA ARG A 160 1.62 5.30 19.80
C ARG A 160 1.11 4.73 18.49
N GLN A 161 1.80 3.73 17.95
CA GLN A 161 1.37 3.05 16.71
C GLN A 161 -0.02 2.41 16.87
N ARG A 162 -0.28 1.71 17.98
CA ARG A 162 -1.60 1.13 18.27
C ARG A 162 -2.69 2.20 18.44
N VAL A 163 -2.36 3.35 19.03
CA VAL A 163 -3.29 4.51 19.09
C VAL A 163 -3.62 5.02 17.69
N MET A 164 -2.64 5.11 16.79
CA MET A 164 -2.89 5.52 15.40
C MET A 164 -3.80 4.52 14.66
N ILE A 165 -3.62 3.22 14.90
CA ILE A 165 -4.52 2.20 14.37
C ILE A 165 -5.94 2.37 14.96
N ALA A 166 -6.06 2.60 16.26
CA ALA A 166 -7.35 2.89 16.92
C ALA A 166 -8.03 4.13 16.31
N LEU A 167 -7.27 5.19 16.05
CA LEU A 167 -7.76 6.40 15.39
C LEU A 167 -8.23 6.11 13.95
N ALA A 168 -7.49 5.31 13.18
CA ALA A 168 -7.90 4.90 11.84
C ALA A 168 -9.21 4.10 11.86
N LEU A 169 -9.47 3.31 12.90
CA LEU A 169 -10.67 2.51 13.08
C LEU A 169 -11.85 3.26 13.73
N ALA A 170 -11.71 4.54 14.08
CA ALA A 170 -12.65 5.31 14.89
C ALA A 170 -14.11 5.26 14.39
N CYS A 171 -14.32 5.21 13.07
CA CYS A 171 -15.65 5.16 12.45
C CYS A 171 -15.91 3.87 11.65
N ASN A 172 -15.22 2.77 11.99
CA ASN A 172 -15.37 1.45 11.37
C ASN A 172 -15.26 1.48 9.83
N PRO A 173 -14.12 1.91 9.26
CA PRO A 173 -13.94 1.97 7.81
C PRO A 173 -14.01 0.58 7.18
N SER A 174 -14.40 0.51 5.90
CA SER A 174 -14.34 -0.73 5.11
C SER A 174 -12.93 -1.01 4.57
N LEU A 175 -12.11 0.04 4.47
CA LEU A 175 -10.75 -0.01 3.94
C LEU A 175 -9.80 0.77 4.84
N VAL A 176 -8.70 0.13 5.23
CA VAL A 176 -7.56 0.79 5.88
C VAL A 176 -6.36 0.73 4.95
N ILE A 177 -5.72 1.86 4.72
CA ILE A 177 -4.41 1.93 4.08
C ILE A 177 -3.39 2.10 5.19
N ALA A 178 -2.39 1.23 5.26
CA ALA A 178 -1.30 1.30 6.23
C ALA A 178 0.02 1.55 5.47
N ASP A 179 0.49 2.80 5.53
CA ASP A 179 1.72 3.20 4.85
C ASP A 179 2.91 3.06 5.81
N GLU A 180 3.71 2.03 5.58
CA GLU A 180 4.87 1.65 6.41
C GLU A 180 4.56 1.66 7.93
N PRO A 181 3.54 0.93 8.38
CA PRO A 181 3.04 1.05 9.75
C PRO A 181 4.01 0.54 10.82
N THR A 182 5.09 -0.10 10.43
CA THR A 182 6.09 -0.69 11.34
C THR A 182 7.44 0.01 11.31
N THR A 183 7.59 1.06 10.50
CA THR A 183 8.83 1.84 10.42
C THR A 183 9.18 2.44 11.79
N ALA A 184 10.45 2.36 12.18
CA ALA A 184 11.00 2.80 13.46
C ALA A 184 10.52 2.00 14.70
N LEU A 185 9.97 0.80 14.52
CA LEU A 185 9.72 -0.16 15.58
C LEU A 185 10.80 -1.25 15.58
N ASP A 186 11.09 -1.81 16.77
CA ASP A 186 11.89 -3.02 16.84
C ASP A 186 11.15 -4.24 16.28
N VAL A 187 11.88 -5.31 15.96
CA VAL A 187 11.35 -6.51 15.28
C VAL A 187 10.19 -7.15 16.05
N VAL A 188 10.25 -7.15 17.37
CA VAL A 188 9.18 -7.74 18.21
C VAL A 188 7.90 -6.90 18.14
N MET A 189 8.04 -5.58 18.23
CA MET A 189 6.91 -4.66 18.13
C MET A 189 6.34 -4.65 16.71
N GLN A 190 7.17 -4.76 15.67
CA GLN A 190 6.76 -4.90 14.29
C GLN A 190 5.84 -6.12 14.12
N ALA A 191 6.30 -7.31 14.54
CA ALA A 191 5.50 -8.53 14.47
C ALA A 191 4.16 -8.41 15.22
N GLN A 192 4.14 -7.74 16.39
CA GLN A 192 2.92 -7.52 17.14
C GLN A 192 1.92 -6.57 16.44
N VAL A 193 2.41 -5.53 15.75
CA VAL A 193 1.55 -4.59 14.99
C VAL A 193 0.97 -5.29 13.76
N LEU A 194 1.76 -6.11 13.06
CA LEU A 194 1.28 -6.87 11.90
C LEU A 194 0.21 -7.90 12.28
N LYS A 195 0.44 -8.69 13.34
CA LYS A 195 -0.58 -9.60 13.88
C LYS A 195 -1.83 -8.89 14.36
N LEU A 196 -1.70 -7.65 14.88
CA LEU A 196 -2.85 -6.84 15.22
C LEU A 196 -3.66 -6.46 13.97
N LEU A 197 -3.01 -5.99 12.90
CA LEU A 197 -3.68 -5.64 11.64
C LEU A 197 -4.37 -6.84 11.01
N GLU A 198 -3.72 -8.01 10.98
CA GLU A 198 -4.29 -9.27 10.50
C GLU A 198 -5.55 -9.65 11.29
N ARG A 199 -5.48 -9.70 12.61
CA ARG A 199 -6.62 -9.97 13.46
C ARG A 199 -7.76 -8.98 13.25
N LEU A 200 -7.47 -7.67 13.17
CA LEU A 200 -8.47 -6.64 12.94
C LEU A 200 -9.14 -6.81 11.56
N ARG A 201 -8.39 -7.22 10.55
CA ARG A 201 -8.93 -7.55 9.23
C ARG A 201 -9.93 -8.70 9.32
N GLU A 202 -9.57 -9.79 9.99
CA GLU A 202 -10.43 -10.96 10.17
C GLU A 202 -11.67 -10.66 11.02
N ASP A 203 -11.47 -10.04 12.20
CA ASP A 203 -12.55 -9.78 13.16
C ASP A 203 -13.57 -8.76 12.64
N LEU A 204 -13.13 -7.76 11.88
CA LEU A 204 -13.96 -6.65 11.39
C LEU A 204 -14.35 -6.80 9.92
N GLY A 205 -13.79 -7.77 9.18
CA GLY A 205 -14.04 -7.95 7.76
C GLY A 205 -13.56 -6.76 6.91
N LEU A 206 -12.57 -5.99 7.40
CA LEU A 206 -12.05 -4.84 6.68
C LEU A 206 -11.05 -5.25 5.60
N ALA A 207 -10.99 -4.48 4.51
CA ALA A 207 -9.93 -4.62 3.53
C ALA A 207 -8.70 -3.80 3.95
N LEU A 208 -7.51 -4.27 3.55
CA LEU A 208 -6.24 -3.66 3.91
C LEU A 208 -5.39 -3.41 2.65
N ILE A 209 -4.85 -2.19 2.49
CA ILE A 209 -3.71 -1.94 1.62
C ILE A 209 -2.51 -1.73 2.54
N LEU A 210 -1.53 -2.65 2.48
CA LEU A 210 -0.31 -2.58 3.27
C LEU A 210 0.86 -2.16 2.39
N ILE A 211 1.42 -0.99 2.65
CA ILE A 211 2.62 -0.49 1.97
C ILE A 211 3.82 -0.82 2.83
N SER A 212 4.78 -1.53 2.26
CA SER A 212 6.05 -1.83 2.92
C SER A 212 7.18 -1.96 1.89
N HIS A 213 8.39 -1.63 2.32
CA HIS A 213 9.61 -1.97 1.60
C HIS A 213 10.14 -3.36 1.98
N ASP A 214 9.60 -3.95 3.05
CA ASP A 214 9.91 -5.32 3.49
C ASP A 214 8.94 -6.30 2.84
N LEU A 215 9.43 -7.04 1.84
CA LEU A 215 8.64 -8.04 1.13
C LEU A 215 8.26 -9.22 2.03
N GLY A 216 9.08 -9.56 3.02
CA GLY A 216 8.78 -10.62 3.97
C GLY A 216 7.51 -10.32 4.78
N VAL A 217 7.37 -9.06 5.21
CA VAL A 217 6.15 -8.56 5.87
C VAL A 217 4.93 -8.72 4.97
N LEU A 218 5.05 -8.34 3.69
CA LEU A 218 3.94 -8.47 2.75
C LEU A 218 3.59 -9.93 2.45
N ALA A 219 4.59 -10.81 2.40
CA ALA A 219 4.40 -12.24 2.19
C ALA A 219 3.60 -12.92 3.30
N GLU A 220 3.81 -12.48 4.54
CA GLU A 220 3.11 -13.05 5.71
C GLU A 220 1.70 -12.47 5.90
N THR A 221 1.48 -11.20 5.51
CA THR A 221 0.26 -10.45 5.89
C THR A 221 -0.75 -10.32 4.76
N CYS A 222 -0.32 -10.36 3.48
CA CYS A 222 -1.16 -10.04 2.34
C CYS A 222 -1.60 -11.27 1.54
N ASP A 223 -2.77 -11.18 0.93
CA ASP A 223 -3.30 -12.21 0.01
C ASP A 223 -2.73 -12.02 -1.40
N ARG A 224 -2.64 -10.77 -1.84
CA ARG A 224 -2.08 -10.36 -3.13
C ARG A 224 -1.04 -9.26 -2.94
N ILE A 225 -0.16 -9.15 -3.93
CA ILE A 225 0.86 -8.10 -3.99
C ILE A 225 0.82 -7.37 -5.33
N ALA A 226 1.07 -6.08 -5.29
CA ALA A 226 1.36 -5.25 -6.45
C ALA A 226 2.76 -4.65 -6.26
N VAL A 227 3.65 -4.93 -7.21
CA VAL A 227 5.04 -4.43 -7.19
C VAL A 227 5.10 -3.18 -8.04
N MET A 228 5.53 -2.08 -7.43
CA MET A 228 5.58 -0.76 -8.05
C MET A 228 7.01 -0.34 -8.36
N TYR A 229 7.26 0.12 -9.58
CA TYR A 229 8.54 0.67 -10.02
C TYR A 229 8.31 1.91 -10.88
N ALA A 230 9.01 3.00 -10.57
CA ALA A 230 8.95 4.26 -11.33
C ALA A 230 7.52 4.73 -11.66
N GLY A 231 6.63 4.71 -10.66
CA GLY A 231 5.25 5.19 -10.79
C GLY A 231 4.27 4.19 -11.42
N ARG A 232 4.70 2.99 -11.81
CA ARG A 232 3.86 1.97 -12.48
C ARG A 232 3.82 0.66 -11.71
N ILE A 233 2.73 -0.08 -11.82
CA ILE A 233 2.70 -1.48 -11.39
C ILE A 233 3.40 -2.31 -12.46
N VAL A 234 4.46 -3.00 -12.07
CA VAL A 234 5.24 -3.85 -12.96
C VAL A 234 4.89 -5.32 -12.85
N GLU A 235 4.35 -5.73 -11.70
CA GLU A 235 3.85 -7.08 -11.49
C GLU A 235 2.78 -7.08 -10.39
N THR A 236 1.75 -7.90 -10.53
CA THR A 236 0.72 -8.12 -9.51
C THR A 236 0.19 -9.54 -9.57
N GLY A 237 -0.21 -10.08 -8.44
CA GLY A 237 -0.79 -11.42 -8.35
C GLY A 237 -0.90 -11.91 -6.90
N PRO A 238 -1.37 -13.16 -6.70
CA PRO A 238 -1.32 -13.82 -5.40
C PRO A 238 0.12 -13.79 -4.86
N VAL A 239 0.29 -13.53 -3.56
CA VAL A 239 1.62 -13.42 -2.94
C VAL A 239 2.49 -14.62 -3.28
N ARG A 240 1.99 -15.85 -3.10
CA ARG A 240 2.74 -17.07 -3.39
C ARG A 240 3.22 -17.12 -4.84
N SER A 241 2.33 -16.80 -5.80
CA SER A 241 2.70 -16.83 -7.23
C SER A 241 3.83 -15.87 -7.55
N VAL A 242 3.75 -14.62 -7.02
CA VAL A 242 4.77 -13.60 -7.29
C VAL A 242 6.09 -13.93 -6.59
N PHE A 243 6.07 -14.53 -5.39
CA PHE A 243 7.27 -14.89 -4.63
C PHE A 243 7.96 -16.15 -5.18
N ASP A 244 7.18 -17.20 -5.49
CA ASP A 244 7.73 -18.48 -5.95
C ASP A 244 8.18 -18.41 -7.42
N ASP A 245 7.47 -17.57 -8.23
CA ASP A 245 7.66 -17.51 -9.68
C ASP A 245 7.43 -16.10 -10.22
N PRO A 246 8.31 -15.13 -9.86
CA PRO A 246 8.22 -13.75 -10.31
C PRO A 246 8.30 -13.67 -11.84
N GLN A 247 7.53 -12.77 -12.44
CA GLN A 247 7.42 -12.63 -13.90
C GLN A 247 7.99 -11.31 -14.42
N HIS A 248 8.48 -10.44 -13.53
CA HIS A 248 9.19 -9.22 -13.91
C HIS A 248 10.62 -9.23 -13.34
N PRO A 249 11.65 -8.86 -14.14
CA PRO A 249 13.05 -8.87 -13.68
C PRO A 249 13.31 -8.02 -12.44
N TYR A 250 12.59 -6.93 -12.26
CA TYR A 250 12.68 -6.10 -11.04
C TYR A 250 12.18 -6.87 -9.82
N THR A 251 11.02 -7.53 -9.91
CA THR A 251 10.47 -8.35 -8.80
C THR A 251 11.44 -9.46 -8.42
N LYS A 252 12.00 -10.15 -9.41
CA LYS A 252 13.04 -11.17 -9.21
C LYS A 252 14.22 -10.60 -8.42
N ARG A 253 14.75 -9.44 -8.82
CA ARG A 253 15.87 -8.78 -8.13
C ARG A 253 15.52 -8.31 -6.73
N LEU A 254 14.29 -7.80 -6.51
CA LEU A 254 13.82 -7.45 -5.16
C LEU A 254 13.82 -8.69 -4.24
N LEU A 255 13.32 -9.82 -4.73
CA LEU A 255 13.30 -11.07 -3.96
C LEU A 255 14.71 -11.60 -3.72
N ASP A 256 15.61 -11.54 -4.69
CA ASP A 256 17.02 -11.95 -4.55
C ASP A 256 17.81 -11.07 -3.56
N SER A 257 17.31 -9.85 -3.28
CA SER A 257 17.91 -8.95 -2.30
C SER A 257 17.49 -9.22 -0.85
N LEU A 258 16.51 -10.14 -0.64
CA LEU A 258 16.09 -10.53 0.70
C LEU A 258 17.13 -11.45 1.36
N PRO A 259 17.44 -11.24 2.64
CA PRO A 259 18.30 -12.16 3.39
C PRO A 259 17.59 -13.50 3.59
N VAL A 260 18.17 -14.58 3.12
CA VAL A 260 17.64 -15.95 3.34
C VAL A 260 18.00 -16.39 4.76
N ILE A 261 17.00 -16.50 5.63
CA ILE A 261 17.19 -17.03 7.00
C ILE A 261 17.29 -18.57 6.91
N GLY A 262 18.46 -19.12 7.25
CA GLY A 262 18.68 -20.58 7.35
C GLY A 262 19.09 -21.31 6.06
N GLY A 263 19.26 -20.62 4.94
CA GLY A 263 19.85 -21.17 3.73
C GLY A 263 21.39 -21.09 3.71
N ALA A 264 22.05 -21.85 2.83
CA ALA A 264 23.46 -21.64 2.52
C ALA A 264 23.65 -20.15 2.21
N ARG A 265 24.67 -19.50 2.80
CA ARG A 265 24.95 -18.06 2.76
C ARG A 265 24.82 -17.49 1.34
N GLY A 266 23.61 -17.23 0.89
CA GLY A 266 23.32 -16.40 -0.26
C GLY A 266 23.60 -14.96 0.16
N VAL A 267 24.60 -14.34 -0.42
CA VAL A 267 24.84 -12.91 -0.27
C VAL A 267 23.65 -12.22 -0.91
N ALA A 268 22.89 -11.43 -0.14
CA ALA A 268 21.85 -10.58 -0.70
C ALA A 268 22.43 -9.75 -1.85
N VAL A 269 21.88 -9.91 -3.05
CA VAL A 269 22.41 -9.23 -4.24
C VAL A 269 21.67 -7.91 -4.40
N PRO A 270 22.33 -6.78 -4.18
CA PRO A 270 21.67 -5.48 -4.34
C PRO A 270 21.28 -5.26 -5.81
N ILE A 271 20.17 -4.55 -6.04
CA ILE A 271 19.76 -4.14 -7.38
C ILE A 271 20.76 -3.07 -7.86
N PRO A 272 21.47 -3.28 -8.98
CA PRO A 272 22.48 -2.34 -9.44
C PRO A 272 21.86 -1.01 -9.91
N GLY A 273 22.62 0.07 -9.79
CA GLY A 273 22.21 1.41 -10.21
C GLY A 273 21.16 2.07 -9.30
N ALA A 274 20.72 3.26 -9.68
CA ALA A 274 19.70 4.04 -8.97
C ALA A 274 18.34 3.93 -9.69
N PRO A 275 17.21 4.08 -8.97
CA PRO A 275 15.92 4.29 -9.60
C PRO A 275 15.95 5.46 -10.59
N PRO A 276 15.17 5.43 -11.67
CA PRO A 276 15.15 6.50 -12.64
C PRO A 276 14.62 7.81 -12.03
N ASP A 277 15.15 8.92 -12.52
CA ASP A 277 14.65 10.24 -12.19
C ASP A 277 13.24 10.42 -12.78
N PRO A 278 12.23 10.74 -11.99
CA PRO A 278 10.88 11.04 -12.50
C PRO A 278 10.85 12.20 -13.51
N GLY A 279 11.84 13.10 -13.44
CA GLY A 279 12.00 14.23 -14.36
C GLY A 279 12.58 13.84 -15.73
N ASN A 280 13.26 12.68 -15.80
CA ASN A 280 13.87 12.18 -17.02
C ASN A 280 13.72 10.65 -17.10
N PRO A 281 12.47 10.14 -17.23
CA PRO A 281 12.23 8.72 -17.30
C PRO A 281 12.89 8.10 -18.53
N PRO A 282 13.44 6.89 -18.44
CA PRO A 282 14.00 6.19 -19.59
C PRO A 282 12.89 5.89 -20.61
N GLU A 283 13.26 5.93 -21.88
CA GLU A 283 12.36 5.52 -22.96
C GLU A 283 12.03 4.03 -22.87
N GLY A 284 10.77 3.68 -23.09
CA GLY A 284 10.28 2.31 -23.07
C GLY A 284 10.08 1.74 -21.67
N CYS A 285 10.66 0.58 -21.40
CA CYS A 285 10.59 -0.06 -20.09
C CYS A 285 11.39 0.73 -19.06
N SER A 286 10.74 1.21 -18.00
CA SER A 286 11.39 2.02 -16.95
C SER A 286 12.53 1.28 -16.23
N PHE A 287 12.47 -0.07 -16.16
CA PHE A 287 13.52 -0.87 -15.55
C PHE A 287 14.69 -1.19 -16.49
N ARG A 288 14.57 -0.90 -17.78
CA ARG A 288 15.56 -1.22 -18.83
C ARG A 288 17.02 -0.92 -18.41
N PRO A 289 17.38 0.28 -17.89
CA PRO A 289 18.78 0.60 -17.56
C PRO A 289 19.39 -0.26 -16.45
N ARG A 290 18.55 -0.98 -15.68
CA ARG A 290 18.96 -1.85 -14.56
C ARG A 290 18.64 -3.33 -14.82
N CYS A 291 18.05 -3.62 -15.99
CA CYS A 291 17.60 -4.96 -16.33
C CYS A 291 18.76 -5.79 -16.88
N PRO A 292 19.08 -6.95 -16.31
CA PRO A 292 20.11 -7.83 -16.85
C PRO A 292 19.71 -8.54 -18.13
N TYR A 293 18.45 -8.40 -18.54
CA TYR A 293 17.86 -9.03 -19.74
C TYR A 293 17.39 -7.98 -20.76
N GLU A 294 18.03 -6.80 -20.76
CA GLU A 294 17.71 -5.74 -21.70
C GLU A 294 17.86 -6.19 -23.14
N ALA A 295 16.90 -5.83 -23.99
CA ALA A 295 16.93 -6.05 -25.42
C ALA A 295 16.24 -4.90 -26.16
N GLU A 296 16.39 -4.85 -27.50
CA GLU A 296 15.85 -3.77 -28.34
C GLU A 296 14.32 -3.58 -28.16
N ARG A 297 13.57 -4.67 -28.02
CA ARG A 297 12.12 -4.60 -27.78
C ARG A 297 11.74 -3.85 -26.49
N CYS A 298 12.65 -3.71 -25.52
CA CYS A 298 12.42 -2.94 -24.29
C CYS A 298 12.43 -1.42 -24.52
N LEU A 299 12.76 -0.95 -25.73
CA LEU A 299 12.57 0.44 -26.16
C LEU A 299 11.08 0.80 -26.29
N ALA A 300 10.20 -0.19 -26.44
CA ALA A 300 8.77 -0.03 -26.28
C ALA A 300 8.39 -0.31 -24.82
N GLY A 301 7.48 0.51 -24.24
CA GLY A 301 6.98 0.29 -22.89
C GLY A 301 6.08 -0.95 -22.83
N PRO A 302 6.39 -1.95 -21.97
CA PRO A 302 5.52 -3.12 -21.84
C PRO A 302 4.22 -2.74 -21.12
N GLU A 303 3.10 -3.30 -21.55
CA GLU A 303 1.82 -3.21 -20.85
C GLU A 303 1.73 -4.25 -19.74
N LEU A 304 1.04 -3.91 -18.66
CA LEU A 304 0.68 -4.87 -17.62
C LEU A 304 -0.37 -5.82 -18.17
N ARG A 305 -0.03 -7.08 -18.38
CA ARG A 305 -0.93 -8.10 -18.93
C ARG A 305 -0.89 -9.38 -18.11
N GLU A 306 -1.97 -10.11 -18.10
CA GLU A 306 -1.99 -11.43 -17.48
C GLU A 306 -1.03 -12.36 -18.21
N VAL A 307 -0.11 -12.96 -17.45
CA VAL A 307 0.92 -13.86 -17.97
C VAL A 307 0.76 -15.29 -17.44
N ARG A 308 0.06 -15.41 -16.32
CA ARG A 308 -0.38 -16.67 -15.70
C ARG A 308 -1.74 -16.42 -15.01
N PRO A 309 -2.54 -17.45 -14.71
CA PRO A 309 -3.83 -17.26 -14.04
C PRO A 309 -3.71 -16.43 -12.77
N GLY A 310 -4.32 -15.25 -12.77
CA GLY A 310 -4.32 -14.30 -11.66
C GLY A 310 -3.00 -13.55 -11.42
N GLN A 311 -1.98 -13.72 -12.26
CA GLN A 311 -0.70 -12.99 -12.19
C GLN A 311 -0.46 -12.20 -13.47
N ALA A 312 -0.26 -10.90 -13.33
CA ALA A 312 0.03 -9.99 -14.44
C ALA A 312 1.44 -9.38 -14.28
N ALA A 313 2.13 -9.19 -15.40
CA ALA A 313 3.45 -8.58 -15.44
C ALA A 313 3.63 -7.66 -16.65
N ALA A 314 4.34 -6.55 -16.46
CA ALA A 314 4.73 -5.59 -17.47
C ALA A 314 6.14 -5.91 -18.00
N CYS A 315 6.29 -7.06 -18.64
CA CYS A 315 7.54 -7.51 -19.24
C CYS A 315 7.28 -8.16 -20.61
N HIS A 316 8.06 -7.78 -21.63
CA HIS A 316 7.94 -8.36 -22.97
C HIS A 316 8.30 -9.85 -23.03
N PHE A 317 9.12 -10.31 -22.09
CA PHE A 317 9.59 -11.71 -22.06
C PHE A 317 8.75 -12.61 -21.15
N ALA A 318 7.83 -12.05 -20.36
CA ALA A 318 6.92 -12.85 -19.54
C ALA A 318 5.90 -13.62 -20.44
N PRO A 319 5.47 -14.85 -20.10
CA PRO A 319 5.88 -15.59 -18.91
C PRO A 319 7.28 -16.17 -19.02
N TRP A 320 8.05 -16.04 -17.93
CA TRP A 320 9.33 -16.72 -17.81
C TRP A 320 9.09 -18.18 -17.41
N SER A 321 9.71 -19.12 -18.15
CA SER A 321 9.76 -20.55 -17.76
C SER A 321 10.99 -20.85 -16.95
N GLU A 322 12.11 -20.24 -17.33
CA GLU A 322 13.40 -20.28 -16.65
C GLU A 322 14.05 -18.90 -16.78
N TRP A 323 14.77 -18.49 -15.75
CA TRP A 323 15.54 -17.25 -15.81
C TRP A 323 16.90 -17.53 -16.45
N PRO A 324 17.24 -16.88 -17.58
CA PRO A 324 18.55 -17.04 -18.19
C PRO A 324 19.64 -16.45 -17.29
N GLU A 325 20.89 -16.82 -17.55
CA GLU A 325 22.03 -16.18 -16.91
C GLU A 325 22.02 -14.67 -17.14
N PRO A 326 22.35 -13.86 -16.12
CA PRO A 326 22.42 -12.40 -16.27
C PRO A 326 23.34 -12.00 -17.42
N GLY A 327 22.84 -11.15 -18.33
CA GLY A 327 23.56 -10.72 -19.53
C GLY A 327 23.29 -11.58 -20.77
N ALA A 328 22.64 -12.73 -20.64
CA ALA A 328 22.12 -13.46 -21.78
C ALA A 328 20.89 -12.76 -22.36
N VAL A 329 20.86 -12.53 -23.67
CA VAL A 329 19.65 -12.04 -24.35
C VAL A 329 18.62 -13.16 -24.35
N PRO A 330 17.41 -12.95 -23.80
CA PRO A 330 16.38 -13.97 -23.86
C PRO A 330 16.08 -14.35 -25.31
N ALA A 331 15.99 -15.64 -25.60
CA ALA A 331 15.60 -16.10 -26.92
C ALA A 331 14.25 -15.47 -27.30
N GLU A 332 14.17 -14.90 -28.50
CA GLU A 332 12.91 -14.38 -29.03
C GLU A 332 11.90 -15.54 -29.07
N ARG A 333 10.87 -15.46 -28.25
CA ARG A 333 9.71 -16.33 -28.43
C ARG A 333 8.89 -15.74 -29.55
N GLU A 334 8.73 -16.54 -30.63
CA GLU A 334 7.72 -16.25 -31.62
C GLU A 334 6.39 -15.98 -30.93
N THR A 335 5.84 -14.80 -31.19
CA THR A 335 4.49 -14.44 -30.76
C THR A 335 3.55 -15.50 -31.31
N LEU A 336 2.97 -16.33 -30.44
CA LEU A 336 1.80 -17.11 -30.75
C LEU A 336 0.72 -16.16 -31.29
N PRO A 337 0.07 -16.48 -32.40
CA PRO A 337 -0.89 -15.63 -33.08
C PRO A 337 -2.13 -15.33 -32.26
#